data_64b8823ff40b36e7d831a7db27c1b577
#
_entry.id   64b8823ff40b36e7d831a7db27c1b577
#
_cell.length_a   1.000
_cell.length_b   1.000
_cell.length_c   1.000
_cell.angle_alpha   90.00
_cell.angle_beta   90.00
_cell.angle_gamma   90.00
#
_symmetry.space_group_name_H-M   'P 1'
#
loop_
_entity.id
_entity.type
_entity.pdbx_description
1 polymer ?
#
loop_
_entity_poly.entity_id
_entity_poly.type
_entity_poly.pdbx_seq_one_letter_code
_entity_poly.pdbx_strand_id
1 'polypeptide(L)'
;MSEELKNVEETQEVWSNFIHDFIEEDMAPGGRFEGKKVHTRFPPEPNGYLHIGHAKALYIDFATAEKIXRFMQLAYGXYQSDKRRRXVCRCNQRGYRLAWLFLGRPFLLCVXLFSXNVXNCSESDXKGLAYVCQCTPEQVRENRGDLTTPAVSPYRDRPIEESLDLFARMKAGEFEDGSMTLRAKIDLASGNFNMRDPVLYRISHMHHHRTGNQWCIYPMYDYAHPIEDALEGITHSLCSLEFEAHRPLYDWVIEHSELPCKPRQIEFARLNINHTVMSKRKLRLLVENGVVDGWDDPRMPTLSGLRRRGYTPLSIRNFCERIGVSKVNSVVEYSFLEHCLREDLNMTAQRVMAVLDPIKLIITNYPEDLVEEFEIENNPNCPEDGTRTITFSRESWIERNDFTEEPVKGYFRFYPGNEVRMKTTYIVKCTGCKKDENGNVIEVYGEYDPQTRGGTTPDGRKVRGTIHWVDAKNALDAEIRLYDNLFTQADPEAGELLECINPDSLNVLEHCKVEASVKELDPTHHFNLCDRVISVLILRTVNLNIWYSTGRFHXKIVLRKNX
;
A
#
# COMPACT_ATOMS: atom_id res chain seq x y z
N MET A 1 -44.12 1.18 0.02
CA MET A 1 -42.78 1.24 -0.64
C MET A 1 -42.82 2.42 -1.56
N SER A 2 -42.41 3.53 -1.00
CA SER A 2 -42.70 4.88 -1.41
C SER A 2 -41.58 5.49 -2.25
N GLU A 3 -41.88 6.60 -2.86
CA GLU A 3 -41.04 7.38 -3.78
C GLU A 3 -39.67 7.81 -3.23
N GLU A 4 -39.40 7.55 -1.95
CA GLU A 4 -38.12 7.93 -1.30
C GLU A 4 -36.92 7.08 -1.72
N LEU A 5 -37.12 5.92 -2.35
CA LEU A 5 -36.02 5.06 -2.81
C LEU A 5 -35.52 5.39 -4.23
N LYS A 6 -36.15 6.38 -4.90
CA LYS A 6 -35.74 6.76 -6.27
C LYS A 6 -34.74 7.91 -6.35
N ASN A 7 -34.44 8.58 -5.23
CA ASN A 7 -33.60 9.80 -5.23
C ASN A 7 -32.16 9.59 -4.77
N VAL A 8 -31.69 8.34 -4.68
CA VAL A 8 -30.27 8.06 -4.31
C VAL A 8 -29.40 7.78 -5.54
N GLU A 9 -29.99 7.79 -6.75
CA GLU A 9 -29.23 7.62 -8.00
C GLU A 9 -28.74 8.93 -8.63
N GLU A 10 -28.83 10.06 -7.92
CA GLU A 10 -28.40 11.34 -8.46
C GLU A 10 -26.95 11.66 -8.07
N THR A 11 -26.15 11.67 -9.11
CA THR A 11 -24.87 12.38 -9.25
C THR A 11 -23.73 11.94 -8.33
N GLN A 12 -23.21 10.74 -8.54
CA GLN A 12 -21.75 10.62 -8.52
C GLN A 12 -21.27 11.29 -9.80
N GLU A 13 -20.74 12.49 -9.70
CA GLU A 13 -19.93 13.08 -10.77
C GLU A 13 -18.78 12.11 -11.02
N VAL A 14 -18.89 11.34 -12.07
CA VAL A 14 -17.86 10.38 -12.43
C VAL A 14 -16.70 11.18 -13.01
N TRP A 15 -15.67 11.39 -12.21
CA TRP A 15 -14.47 12.10 -12.62
C TRP A 15 -13.90 11.44 -13.87
N SER A 16 -14.08 12.11 -15.01
CA SER A 16 -13.41 11.72 -16.24
C SER A 16 -11.92 12.09 -16.13
N ASN A 17 -11.08 11.32 -16.79
CA ASN A 17 -9.66 11.63 -16.92
C ASN A 17 -9.22 11.33 -18.34
N PHE A 18 -8.07 11.86 -18.74
CA PHE A 18 -7.59 11.76 -20.12
C PHE A 18 -7.51 10.31 -20.66
N ILE A 19 -7.32 9.31 -19.77
CA ILE A 19 -7.33 7.88 -20.19
C ILE A 19 -8.73 7.49 -20.64
N HIS A 20 -9.75 7.89 -19.89
CA HIS A 20 -11.14 7.64 -20.25
C HIS A 20 -11.50 8.33 -21.59
N ASP A 21 -11.02 9.57 -21.77
CA ASP A 21 -11.26 10.32 -23.02
C ASP A 21 -10.68 9.56 -24.23
N PHE A 22 -9.43 9.06 -24.12
CA PHE A 22 -8.80 8.26 -25.17
C PHE A 22 -9.55 6.94 -25.43
N ILE A 23 -10.02 6.30 -24.37
CA ILE A 23 -10.78 5.04 -24.52
C ILE A 23 -12.12 5.32 -25.22
N GLU A 24 -12.82 6.38 -24.84
CA GLU A 24 -14.09 6.76 -25.46
C GLU A 24 -13.89 7.06 -26.96
N GLU A 25 -12.83 7.77 -27.31
CA GLU A 25 -12.43 8.03 -28.71
C GLU A 25 -12.19 6.72 -29.49
N ASP A 26 -11.41 5.81 -28.92
CA ASP A 26 -11.04 4.54 -29.55
C ASP A 26 -12.25 3.58 -29.70
N MET A 27 -13.23 3.68 -28.81
CA MET A 27 -14.43 2.83 -28.81
C MET A 27 -15.59 3.40 -29.65
N ALA A 28 -15.52 4.67 -30.05
CA ALA A 28 -16.55 5.34 -30.81
C ALA A 28 -16.69 4.75 -32.23
N PRO A 29 -17.82 4.99 -32.91
CA PRO A 29 -17.95 4.57 -34.32
C PRO A 29 -16.81 5.11 -35.18
N GLY A 30 -16.14 4.23 -35.91
CA GLY A 30 -14.93 4.54 -36.67
C GLY A 30 -13.64 4.53 -35.87
N GLY A 31 -13.71 4.32 -34.57
CA GLY A 31 -12.54 4.27 -33.69
C GLY A 31 -11.78 2.94 -33.78
N ARG A 32 -10.58 2.94 -33.22
CA ARG A 32 -9.61 1.82 -33.27
C ARG A 32 -10.20 0.50 -32.75
N PHE A 33 -11.09 0.55 -31.77
CA PHE A 33 -11.67 -0.62 -31.09
C PHE A 33 -13.20 -0.66 -31.14
N GLU A 34 -13.79 -0.02 -32.19
CA GLU A 34 -15.24 -0.06 -32.39
C GLU A 34 -15.79 -1.49 -32.27
N GLY A 35 -16.81 -1.67 -31.44
CA GLY A 35 -17.49 -2.96 -31.20
C GLY A 35 -16.74 -3.95 -30.31
N LYS A 36 -15.52 -3.63 -29.89
CA LYS A 36 -14.76 -4.47 -28.95
C LYS A 36 -15.10 -4.11 -27.50
N LYS A 37 -14.66 -4.96 -26.59
CA LYS A 37 -14.74 -4.68 -25.14
C LYS A 37 -13.38 -4.16 -24.66
N VAL A 38 -13.38 -3.12 -23.85
CA VAL A 38 -12.16 -2.60 -23.21
C VAL A 38 -11.53 -3.71 -22.37
N HIS A 39 -10.25 -3.93 -22.54
CA HIS A 39 -9.48 -4.91 -21.81
C HIS A 39 -8.15 -4.30 -21.39
N THR A 40 -7.93 -4.14 -20.08
CA THR A 40 -6.69 -3.65 -19.49
C THR A 40 -5.99 -4.78 -18.74
N ARG A 41 -4.75 -4.55 -18.33
CA ARG A 41 -4.02 -5.54 -17.54
C ARG A 41 -2.96 -4.89 -16.64
N PHE A 42 -2.63 -5.57 -15.54
CA PHE A 42 -1.54 -5.20 -14.65
C PHE A 42 -0.53 -6.35 -14.62
N PRO A 43 0.67 -6.19 -15.24
CA PRO A 43 1.66 -7.25 -15.35
C PRO A 43 2.85 -7.06 -14.39
N PRO A 44 2.69 -7.23 -13.07
CA PRO A 44 3.80 -7.00 -12.14
C PRO A 44 4.85 -8.10 -12.26
N GLU A 45 6.11 -7.72 -12.36
CA GLU A 45 7.21 -8.65 -12.22
C GLU A 45 7.35 -9.08 -10.75
N PRO A 46 7.45 -10.39 -10.43
CA PRO A 46 7.54 -10.85 -9.03
C PRO A 46 8.95 -10.68 -8.46
N ASN A 47 9.51 -9.49 -8.56
CA ASN A 47 10.86 -9.16 -8.12
C ASN A 47 10.90 -8.37 -6.81
N GLY A 48 9.75 -8.13 -6.16
CA GLY A 48 9.65 -7.40 -4.90
C GLY A 48 8.22 -7.28 -4.39
N TYR A 49 8.11 -6.78 -3.18
CA TYR A 49 6.82 -6.52 -2.56
C TYR A 49 6.11 -5.34 -3.25
N LEU A 50 4.80 -5.43 -3.39
CA LEU A 50 3.98 -4.34 -3.90
C LEU A 50 3.92 -3.20 -2.88
N HIS A 51 3.92 -1.97 -3.37
CA HIS A 51 3.80 -0.75 -2.56
C HIS A 51 2.63 0.11 -3.05
N ILE A 52 2.38 1.22 -2.38
CA ILE A 52 1.25 2.12 -2.67
C ILE A 52 1.26 2.63 -4.13
N GLY A 53 2.43 2.81 -4.73
CA GLY A 53 2.54 3.17 -6.16
C GLY A 53 1.95 2.10 -7.08
N HIS A 54 2.14 0.82 -6.74
CA HIS A 54 1.49 -0.29 -7.47
C HIS A 54 -0.02 -0.30 -7.23
N ALA A 55 -0.47 0.07 -6.03
CA ALA A 55 -1.91 0.16 -5.73
C ALA A 55 -2.58 1.22 -6.61
N LYS A 56 -1.90 2.37 -6.84
CA LYS A 56 -2.42 3.39 -7.75
C LYS A 56 -2.53 2.87 -9.18
N ALA A 57 -1.48 2.20 -9.70
CA ALA A 57 -1.52 1.62 -11.05
C ALA A 57 -2.65 0.59 -11.18
N LEU A 58 -2.77 -0.31 -10.20
CA LEU A 58 -3.87 -1.27 -10.13
C LEU A 58 -5.24 -0.60 -10.10
N TYR A 59 -5.37 0.49 -9.33
CA TYR A 59 -6.62 1.25 -9.26
C TYR A 59 -6.97 1.83 -10.62
N ILE A 60 -5.99 2.42 -11.33
CA ILE A 60 -6.21 3.01 -12.66
C ILE A 60 -6.69 1.93 -13.63
N ASP A 61 -5.99 0.79 -13.70
CA ASP A 61 -6.38 -0.34 -14.56
C ASP A 61 -7.79 -0.87 -14.23
N PHE A 62 -8.05 -1.07 -12.93
CA PHE A 62 -9.30 -1.65 -12.44
C PHE A 62 -10.47 -0.67 -12.59
N ALA A 63 -10.30 0.58 -12.14
CA ALA A 63 -11.37 1.58 -12.19
C ALA A 63 -11.77 1.89 -13.64
N THR A 64 -10.78 1.93 -14.56
CA THR A 64 -11.01 2.06 -15.97
C THR A 64 -11.86 0.91 -16.50
N ALA A 65 -11.50 -0.33 -16.16
CA ALA A 65 -12.27 -1.50 -16.58
C ALA A 65 -13.66 -1.54 -15.94
N GLU A 66 -13.78 -1.20 -14.67
CA GLU A 66 -15.04 -1.21 -13.90
C GLU A 66 -16.02 -0.17 -14.43
N LYS A 67 -15.55 1.06 -14.65
CA LYS A 67 -16.37 2.17 -15.17
C LYS A 67 -16.97 1.86 -16.54
N ILE A 68 -16.20 1.15 -17.37
CA ILE A 68 -16.60 0.86 -18.75
C ILE A 68 -17.23 -0.55 -18.89
N UNK A 69 -17.24 -1.35 -17.62
CA UNK A 69 -17.90 -2.53 -17.54
C UNK A 69 -17.27 -3.58 -18.25
N ARG A 70 -16.10 -3.60 -18.05
CA ARG A 70 -15.26 -4.45 -18.90
C ARG A 70 -14.26 -5.30 -18.10
N PHE A 71 -13.24 -5.85 -18.74
CA PHE A 71 -12.35 -6.83 -18.11
C PHE A 71 -10.98 -6.22 -17.76
N MET A 72 -10.50 -6.54 -16.56
CA MET A 72 -9.09 -6.34 -16.19
C MET A 72 -8.44 -7.71 -15.97
N GLN A 73 -7.21 -7.85 -16.42
CA GLN A 73 -6.43 -9.07 -16.30
C GLN A 73 -5.18 -8.83 -15.46
N LEU A 74 -4.87 -9.77 -14.58
CA LEU A 74 -3.60 -9.78 -13.87
C LEU A 74 -2.66 -10.75 -14.58
N ALA A 75 -1.57 -10.23 -15.13
CA ALA A 75 -0.54 -11.01 -15.80
C ALA A 75 0.76 -10.98 -14.99
N TYR A 76 1.57 -12.02 -15.04
CA TYR A 76 2.89 -12.04 -14.38
C TYR A 76 4.00 -12.20 -15.43
N GLY A 77 4.82 -11.16 -15.54
CA GLY A 77 6.06 -11.22 -16.33
C GLY A 77 7.14 -12.04 -15.62
N UNK A 78 7.47 -12.89 -15.97
CA UNK A 78 8.23 -13.57 -15.47
C UNK A 78 9.27 -13.76 -16.23
N TYR A 79 10.02 -12.86 -16.65
CA TYR A 79 11.16 -12.86 -17.56
C TYR A 79 12.49 -13.26 -16.91
N GLN A 80 12.52 -13.33 -15.58
CA GLN A 80 13.74 -13.65 -14.83
C GLN A 80 13.49 -14.71 -13.75
N SER A 81 14.51 -15.42 -13.35
CA SER A 81 14.45 -16.53 -12.38
C SER A 81 15.12 -16.19 -11.05
N ASP A 82 14.43 -16.43 -9.93
CA ASP A 82 15.01 -16.42 -8.58
C ASP A 82 14.14 -17.23 -7.63
N LYS A 83 14.76 -18.02 -6.76
CA LYS A 83 14.08 -18.89 -5.77
C LYS A 83 13.23 -18.13 -4.74
N ARG A 84 13.57 -16.88 -4.43
CA ARG A 84 12.85 -16.02 -3.46
C ARG A 84 11.48 -15.57 -3.96
N ARG A 85 11.18 -15.74 -5.23
CA ARG A 85 10.00 -15.17 -5.88
C ARG A 85 8.67 -15.79 -5.47
N ARG A 86 8.65 -17.03 -5.00
CA ARG A 86 7.40 -17.66 -4.55
C ARG A 86 6.75 -16.97 -3.31
N UNK A 87 7.43 -16.43 -2.68
CA UNK A 87 7.02 -15.79 -1.67
C UNK A 87 6.49 -14.55 -1.99
N VAL A 88 7.28 -13.89 -2.59
CA VAL A 88 6.84 -12.58 -3.08
C VAL A 88 5.49 -12.71 -3.81
N CYS A 89 5.36 -13.71 -4.67
CA CYS A 89 4.09 -13.94 -5.39
C CYS A 89 2.91 -14.12 -4.42
N ARG A 90 3.07 -14.90 -3.36
CA ARG A 90 2.01 -15.12 -2.36
C ARG A 90 1.71 -13.83 -1.58
N CYS A 91 2.73 -13.06 -1.21
CA CYS A 91 2.56 -11.78 -0.53
C CYS A 91 1.84 -10.77 -1.43
N ASN A 92 2.22 -10.75 -2.71
CA ASN A 92 1.58 -9.86 -3.68
C ASN A 92 0.11 -10.25 -3.92
N GLN A 93 -0.23 -11.55 -3.96
CA GLN A 93 -1.64 -12.00 -4.04
C GLN A 93 -2.47 -11.48 -2.85
N ARG A 94 -1.89 -11.47 -1.65
CA ARG A 94 -2.54 -10.88 -0.46
C ARG A 94 -2.65 -9.35 -0.58
N GLY A 95 -1.65 -8.72 -1.19
CA GLY A 95 -1.66 -7.29 -1.49
C GLY A 95 -2.78 -6.90 -2.44
N TYR A 96 -3.03 -7.70 -3.48
CA TYR A 96 -4.14 -7.46 -4.42
C TYR A 96 -5.50 -7.53 -3.72
N ARG A 97 -5.67 -8.44 -2.75
CA ARG A 97 -6.89 -8.51 -1.94
C ARG A 97 -7.06 -7.27 -1.07
N LEU A 98 -5.96 -6.71 -0.56
CA LEU A 98 -6.00 -5.44 0.16
C LEU A 98 -6.41 -4.29 -0.76
N ALA A 99 -6.02 -4.32 -2.02
CA ALA A 99 -6.42 -3.33 -3.02
C ALA A 99 -7.84 -3.59 -3.59
N TRP A 100 -8.59 -4.51 -2.99
CA TRP A 100 -9.99 -4.83 -3.33
C TRP A 100 -10.18 -5.45 -4.71
N LEU A 101 -9.19 -6.19 -5.18
CA LEU A 101 -9.28 -6.84 -6.49
C LEU A 101 -9.88 -8.23 -6.35
N PHE A 102 -11.13 -8.36 -6.74
CA PHE A 102 -11.72 -9.67 -6.97
C PHE A 102 -11.20 -10.19 -8.32
N LEU A 103 -10.21 -11.07 -8.23
CA LEU A 103 -9.67 -11.71 -9.41
C LEU A 103 -10.67 -12.75 -9.90
N GLY A 104 -11.60 -12.33 -10.74
CA GLY A 104 -12.66 -13.19 -11.29
C GLY A 104 -12.19 -14.18 -12.34
N ARG A 105 -10.90 -14.17 -12.72
CA ARG A 105 -10.32 -15.07 -13.72
C ARG A 105 -8.93 -15.56 -13.33
N PRO A 106 -8.49 -16.72 -13.84
CA PRO A 106 -7.17 -17.26 -13.53
C PRO A 106 -6.04 -16.36 -14.04
N PHE A 107 -4.96 -16.37 -13.29
CA PHE A 107 -3.71 -15.71 -13.66
C PHE A 107 -3.21 -16.22 -15.00
N LEU A 108 -2.93 -15.34 -15.95
CA LEU A 108 -2.15 -15.67 -17.12
C LEU A 108 -0.65 -15.48 -16.81
N LEU A 109 0.14 -16.38 -17.31
CA LEU A 109 1.59 -16.36 -17.10
C LEU A 109 2.25 -16.18 -18.46
N CYS A 110 3.02 -15.13 -18.61
CA CYS A 110 3.75 -14.80 -19.86
C CYS A 110 4.59 -15.96 -20.39
N VAL A 111 5.07 -16.82 -19.54
CA VAL A 111 5.80 -18.04 -19.90
C VAL A 111 5.04 -18.99 -20.87
N UNK A 112 3.92 -18.76 -20.91
CA UNK A 112 3.16 -19.48 -21.68
C UNK A 112 3.18 -19.09 -23.04
N LEU A 113 3.43 -17.97 -23.14
CA LEU A 113 3.43 -17.33 -24.44
C LEU A 113 4.83 -17.33 -25.10
N PHE A 114 5.86 -17.83 -24.47
CA PHE A 114 7.23 -17.83 -24.99
C PHE A 114 7.34 -18.46 -26.40
N SER A 115 6.66 -19.54 -26.68
CA SER A 115 6.64 -20.15 -28.03
C SER A 115 6.02 -19.24 -29.10
N UNK A 116 5.08 -18.54 -28.71
CA UNK A 116 4.48 -17.71 -29.45
C UNK A 116 5.28 -16.65 -29.85
N ASN A 117 6.00 -16.02 -28.84
CA ASN A 117 6.96 -14.92 -29.03
C ASN A 117 8.10 -15.32 -29.99
N VAL A 118 8.65 -16.50 -29.89
CA VAL A 118 9.68 -17.01 -30.78
C VAL A 118 9.16 -17.18 -32.25
N UNK A 119 7.94 -17.41 -32.31
CA UNK A 119 7.39 -17.56 -33.45
C UNK A 119 7.35 -16.41 -34.23
N ASN A 120 6.85 -15.37 -33.65
CA ASN A 120 6.78 -14.04 -34.21
C ASN A 120 8.15 -13.46 -34.55
N CYS A 121 9.14 -13.74 -33.75
CA CYS A 121 10.50 -13.28 -34.01
C CYS A 121 11.09 -13.90 -35.28
N SER A 122 10.87 -15.18 -35.50
CA SER A 122 11.32 -15.86 -36.72
C SER A 122 10.61 -15.31 -37.97
N GLU A 123 9.33 -14.93 -37.85
CA GLU A 123 8.58 -14.25 -38.92
C GLU A 123 9.14 -12.85 -39.21
N SER A 124 9.50 -12.10 -38.19
CA SER A 124 10.13 -10.77 -38.31
C SER A 124 11.49 -10.86 -38.98
N ASP A 125 12.27 -11.86 -38.67
CA ASP A 125 13.57 -12.15 -39.30
C ASP A 125 13.40 -12.53 -40.80
N UNK A 126 12.43 -13.11 -40.92
CA UNK A 126 12.08 -13.47 -42.08
C UNK A 126 11.78 -12.50 -43.00
N LYS A 127 11.29 -11.52 -42.59
CA LYS A 127 10.95 -10.30 -43.31
C LYS A 127 12.12 -9.31 -43.39
N GLY A 128 13.25 -9.63 -42.85
CA GLY A 128 14.42 -8.74 -42.83
C GLY A 128 14.31 -7.60 -41.82
N LEU A 129 13.43 -7.76 -40.81
CA LEU A 129 13.19 -6.74 -39.78
C LEU A 129 14.02 -6.98 -38.53
N ALA A 130 14.85 -8.03 -38.53
CA ALA A 130 15.74 -8.37 -37.41
C ALA A 130 17.04 -8.98 -37.95
N TYR A 131 18.04 -9.05 -37.09
CA TYR A 131 19.33 -9.68 -37.42
C TYR A 131 20.03 -10.15 -36.15
N VAL A 132 20.85 -11.20 -36.26
CA VAL A 132 21.68 -11.66 -35.16
C VAL A 132 22.96 -10.84 -35.08
N CYS A 133 23.21 -10.25 -33.93
CA CYS A 133 24.38 -9.43 -33.62
C CYS A 133 25.31 -10.19 -32.66
N GLN A 134 26.59 -10.31 -33.04
CA GLN A 134 27.64 -10.98 -32.25
C GLN A 134 28.49 -10.01 -31.43
N CYS A 135 28.07 -8.76 -31.29
CA CYS A 135 28.73 -7.80 -30.42
C CYS A 135 28.51 -8.17 -28.96
N THR A 136 29.58 -8.08 -28.15
CA THR A 136 29.46 -8.21 -26.69
C THR A 136 28.67 -7.03 -26.12
N PRO A 137 28.17 -7.12 -24.88
CA PRO A 137 27.50 -5.98 -24.24
C PRO A 137 28.36 -4.69 -24.20
N GLU A 138 29.69 -4.85 -24.05
CA GLU A 138 30.63 -3.72 -24.07
C GLU A 138 30.68 -3.08 -25.46
N GLN A 139 30.83 -3.89 -26.49
CA GLN A 139 30.83 -3.40 -27.89
C GLN A 139 29.51 -2.73 -28.26
N VAL A 140 28.38 -3.28 -27.81
CA VAL A 140 27.05 -2.63 -28.03
C VAL A 140 27.02 -1.24 -27.37
N ARG A 141 27.59 -1.13 -26.17
CA ARG A 141 27.65 0.14 -25.42
C ARG A 141 28.53 1.17 -26.13
N GLU A 142 29.71 0.73 -26.59
CA GLU A 142 30.66 1.58 -27.32
C GLU A 142 30.08 2.06 -28.66
N ASN A 143 29.37 1.17 -29.34
CA ASN A 143 28.79 1.42 -30.67
C ASN A 143 27.44 2.14 -30.63
N ARG A 144 26.94 2.50 -29.44
CA ARG A 144 25.61 3.10 -29.25
C ARG A 144 25.46 4.49 -29.88
N GLY A 145 26.59 5.18 -30.02
CA GLY A 145 26.57 6.58 -30.46
C GLY A 145 26.01 7.52 -29.39
N ASP A 146 25.77 8.76 -29.79
CA ASP A 146 25.21 9.80 -28.92
C ASP A 146 24.14 10.61 -29.69
N LEU A 147 23.71 11.76 -29.18
CA LEU A 147 22.66 12.56 -29.82
C LEU A 147 23.08 13.11 -31.18
N THR A 148 24.38 13.22 -31.45
CA THR A 148 24.92 13.74 -32.70
C THR A 148 25.55 12.68 -33.59
N THR A 149 25.86 11.51 -33.04
CA THR A 149 26.55 10.43 -33.72
C THR A 149 25.64 9.20 -33.79
N PRO A 150 25.32 8.69 -34.99
CA PRO A 150 24.52 7.45 -35.10
C PRO A 150 25.19 6.26 -34.43
N ALA A 151 24.41 5.29 -34.05
CA ALA A 151 24.90 3.99 -33.60
C ALA A 151 25.54 3.24 -34.78
N VAL A 152 26.38 2.28 -34.48
CA VAL A 152 27.01 1.38 -35.48
C VAL A 152 26.67 -0.06 -35.12
N SER A 153 26.32 -0.86 -36.12
CA SER A 153 26.12 -2.31 -35.93
C SER A 153 26.77 -3.08 -37.07
N PRO A 154 27.91 -3.71 -36.82
CA PRO A 154 28.66 -4.40 -37.90
C PRO A 154 27.88 -5.56 -38.53
N TYR A 155 26.90 -6.09 -37.86
CA TYR A 155 26.14 -7.27 -38.29
C TYR A 155 24.77 -6.93 -38.89
N ARG A 156 24.46 -5.64 -39.07
CA ARG A 156 23.15 -5.16 -39.46
C ARG A 156 22.71 -5.68 -40.85
N ASP A 157 23.68 -5.84 -41.74
CA ASP A 157 23.42 -6.26 -43.13
C ASP A 157 23.74 -7.74 -43.35
N ARG A 158 23.77 -8.54 -42.27
CA ARG A 158 23.89 -9.99 -42.34
C ARG A 158 22.76 -10.57 -43.21
N PRO A 159 23.07 -11.58 -44.09
CA PRO A 159 22.00 -12.23 -44.85
C PRO A 159 20.93 -12.83 -43.93
N ILE A 160 19.68 -12.76 -44.41
CA ILE A 160 18.50 -13.22 -43.62
C ILE A 160 18.67 -14.72 -43.26
N GLU A 161 19.09 -15.53 -44.21
CA GLU A 161 19.26 -16.97 -44.03
C GLU A 161 20.31 -17.28 -42.92
N GLU A 162 21.38 -16.49 -42.86
CA GLU A 162 22.40 -16.61 -41.81
C GLU A 162 21.85 -16.21 -40.44
N SER A 163 21.08 -15.13 -40.36
CA SER A 163 20.44 -14.70 -39.12
C SER A 163 19.44 -15.74 -38.61
N LEU A 164 18.63 -16.30 -39.49
CA LEU A 164 17.68 -17.38 -39.16
C LEU A 164 18.38 -18.62 -38.61
N ASP A 165 19.46 -19.05 -39.27
CA ASP A 165 20.26 -20.19 -38.79
C ASP A 165 20.83 -19.92 -37.41
N LEU A 166 21.47 -18.75 -37.23
CA LEU A 166 22.07 -18.38 -35.95
C LEU A 166 21.01 -18.28 -34.83
N PHE A 167 19.84 -17.71 -35.12
CA PHE A 167 18.76 -17.60 -34.12
C PHE A 167 18.22 -19.00 -33.73
N ALA A 168 18.08 -19.89 -34.68
CA ALA A 168 17.68 -21.28 -34.41
C ALA A 168 18.72 -22.00 -33.51
N ARG A 169 20.00 -21.76 -33.76
CA ARG A 169 21.10 -22.31 -32.95
C ARG A 169 21.20 -21.66 -31.58
N MET A 170 20.89 -20.32 -31.45
CA MET A 170 20.74 -19.66 -30.14
C MET A 170 19.67 -20.37 -29.31
N LYS A 171 18.52 -20.67 -29.95
CA LYS A 171 17.41 -21.39 -29.29
C LYS A 171 17.81 -22.81 -28.90
N ALA A 172 18.66 -23.46 -29.70
CA ALA A 172 19.19 -24.82 -29.43
C ALA A 172 20.22 -24.85 -28.29
N GLY A 173 20.70 -23.67 -27.82
CA GLY A 173 21.64 -23.59 -26.72
C GLY A 173 23.10 -23.77 -27.11
N GLU A 174 23.43 -23.54 -28.39
CA GLU A 174 24.81 -23.77 -28.88
C GLU A 174 25.80 -22.68 -28.45
N PHE A 175 25.30 -21.53 -27.94
CA PHE A 175 26.13 -20.36 -27.67
C PHE A 175 26.05 -19.93 -26.20
N GLU A 176 27.15 -19.35 -25.70
CA GLU A 176 27.28 -18.90 -24.32
C GLU A 176 26.48 -17.60 -24.07
N ASP A 177 26.15 -17.35 -22.80
CA ASP A 177 25.49 -16.12 -22.36
C ASP A 177 26.30 -14.90 -22.79
N GLY A 178 25.62 -13.92 -23.36
CA GLY A 178 26.25 -12.66 -23.78
C GLY A 178 26.98 -12.68 -25.13
N SER A 179 27.09 -13.87 -25.77
CA SER A 179 27.83 -13.99 -27.03
C SER A 179 27.07 -13.44 -28.23
N MET A 180 25.74 -13.49 -28.19
CA MET A 180 24.88 -13.03 -29.30
C MET A 180 23.56 -12.47 -28.78
N THR A 181 22.97 -11.58 -29.57
CA THR A 181 21.61 -11.06 -29.37
C THR A 181 20.89 -11.00 -30.70
N LEU A 182 19.56 -11.14 -30.68
CA LEU A 182 18.72 -10.79 -31.83
C LEU A 182 18.30 -9.33 -31.69
N ARG A 183 18.53 -8.51 -32.71
CA ARG A 183 18.21 -7.07 -32.71
C ARG A 183 17.20 -6.73 -33.80
N ALA A 184 16.29 -5.80 -33.49
CA ALA A 184 15.42 -5.21 -34.51
C ALA A 184 16.24 -4.38 -35.49
N LYS A 185 15.78 -4.29 -36.74
CA LYS A 185 16.40 -3.48 -37.80
C LYS A 185 15.50 -2.26 -38.04
N ILE A 186 15.76 -1.16 -37.30
CA ILE A 186 14.90 0.03 -37.32
C ILE A 186 15.68 1.26 -37.82
N ASP A 187 16.37 2.01 -36.93
CA ASP A 187 17.05 3.24 -37.31
C ASP A 187 18.21 3.56 -36.37
N LEU A 188 19.43 3.34 -36.84
CA LEU A 188 20.65 3.60 -36.03
C LEU A 188 20.88 5.10 -35.74
N ALA A 189 20.22 6.02 -36.48
CA ALA A 189 20.36 7.46 -36.33
C ALA A 189 19.25 8.09 -35.49
N SER A 190 18.28 7.29 -35.01
CA SER A 190 17.14 7.80 -34.22
C SER A 190 17.58 8.64 -33.03
N GLY A 191 16.91 9.77 -32.79
CA GLY A 191 17.07 10.56 -31.58
C GLY A 191 16.58 9.83 -30.33
N ASN A 192 15.72 8.82 -30.52
CA ASN A 192 15.25 7.94 -29.43
C ASN A 192 16.13 6.69 -29.39
N PHE A 193 16.95 6.56 -28.34
CA PHE A 193 17.87 5.43 -28.19
C PHE A 193 17.17 4.07 -28.17
N ASN A 194 15.90 4.02 -27.77
CA ASN A 194 15.12 2.77 -27.77
C ASN A 194 14.80 2.29 -29.20
N MET A 195 14.97 3.17 -30.22
CA MET A 195 14.73 2.86 -31.63
C MET A 195 16.01 2.53 -32.39
N ARG A 196 17.20 2.61 -31.75
CA ARG A 196 18.49 2.33 -32.39
C ARG A 196 18.79 0.83 -32.43
N ASP A 197 18.04 0.12 -33.26
CA ASP A 197 18.16 -1.35 -33.41
C ASP A 197 18.20 -2.05 -32.05
N PRO A 198 17.09 -1.96 -31.26
CA PRO A 198 17.07 -2.52 -29.90
C PRO A 198 17.19 -4.05 -29.90
N VAL A 199 17.68 -4.59 -28.79
CA VAL A 199 17.75 -6.03 -28.56
C VAL A 199 16.35 -6.59 -28.35
N LEU A 200 15.99 -7.63 -29.10
CA LEU A 200 14.72 -8.37 -28.98
C LEU A 200 14.88 -9.62 -28.10
N TYR A 201 15.98 -10.39 -28.32
CA TYR A 201 16.29 -11.62 -27.55
C TYR A 201 17.73 -11.64 -27.15
N ARG A 202 17.97 -12.22 -25.95
CA ARG A 202 19.30 -12.50 -25.43
C ARG A 202 19.42 -13.98 -25.03
N ILE A 203 20.65 -14.48 -24.97
CA ILE A 203 20.96 -15.81 -24.46
C ILE A 203 21.07 -15.74 -22.93
N SER A 204 20.44 -16.68 -22.22
CA SER A 204 20.59 -16.85 -20.78
C SER A 204 20.30 -18.30 -20.39
N HIS A 205 21.26 -18.99 -19.83
CA HIS A 205 21.15 -20.38 -19.37
C HIS A 205 20.72 -20.49 -17.91
N MET A 206 20.25 -19.39 -17.31
CA MET A 206 19.77 -19.37 -15.92
C MET A 206 18.51 -20.22 -15.75
N HIS A 207 18.48 -21.02 -14.69
CA HIS A 207 17.30 -21.83 -14.34
C HIS A 207 16.09 -20.94 -14.06
N HIS A 208 15.04 -21.09 -14.83
CA HIS A 208 13.80 -20.34 -14.64
C HIS A 208 12.87 -21.08 -13.68
N HIS A 209 12.30 -20.35 -12.70
CA HIS A 209 11.53 -20.93 -11.59
C HIS A 209 10.26 -21.71 -12.00
N ARG A 210 9.78 -21.58 -13.24
CA ARG A 210 8.61 -22.30 -13.76
C ARG A 210 8.96 -23.27 -14.90
N THR A 211 9.76 -22.83 -15.86
CA THR A 211 10.09 -23.64 -17.03
C THR A 211 11.41 -24.41 -16.89
N GLY A 212 12.08 -24.25 -15.75
CA GLY A 212 13.35 -24.93 -15.50
C GLY A 212 14.40 -24.50 -16.51
N ASN A 213 15.02 -25.47 -17.17
CA ASN A 213 16.06 -25.26 -18.18
C ASN A 213 15.52 -25.42 -19.61
N GLN A 214 14.21 -25.34 -19.80
CA GLN A 214 13.58 -25.55 -21.13
C GLN A 214 14.01 -24.48 -22.15
N TRP A 215 14.30 -23.28 -21.70
CA TRP A 215 14.66 -22.16 -22.56
C TRP A 215 16.03 -21.61 -22.21
N CYS A 216 16.80 -21.24 -23.22
CA CYS A 216 18.10 -20.58 -23.10
C CYS A 216 18.16 -19.25 -23.86
N ILE A 217 17.04 -18.85 -24.50
CA ILE A 217 16.85 -17.49 -25.04
C ILE A 217 15.65 -16.86 -24.36
N TYR A 218 15.75 -15.58 -24.07
CA TYR A 218 14.69 -14.81 -23.39
C TYR A 218 14.46 -13.49 -24.09
N PRO A 219 13.17 -13.13 -24.35
CA PRO A 219 12.87 -11.84 -24.97
C PRO A 219 13.18 -10.70 -23.98
N MET A 220 13.53 -9.56 -24.55
CA MET A 220 13.59 -8.31 -23.79
C MET A 220 12.17 -7.80 -23.52
N TYR A 221 12.01 -7.04 -22.44
CA TYR A 221 10.70 -6.51 -22.02
C TYR A 221 9.97 -5.77 -23.15
N ASP A 222 10.69 -4.88 -23.85
CA ASP A 222 10.10 -4.04 -24.90
C ASP A 222 9.63 -4.82 -26.14
N TYR A 223 10.05 -6.06 -26.28
CA TYR A 223 9.56 -6.94 -27.34
C TYR A 223 8.45 -7.88 -26.84
N ALA A 224 8.63 -8.48 -25.68
CA ALA A 224 7.67 -9.45 -25.12
C ALA A 224 6.32 -8.78 -24.79
N HIS A 225 6.37 -7.62 -24.18
CA HIS A 225 5.21 -6.92 -23.63
C HIS A 225 4.15 -6.58 -24.69
N PRO A 226 4.48 -5.92 -25.81
CA PRO A 226 3.48 -5.67 -26.87
C PRO A 226 2.90 -6.95 -27.47
N ILE A 227 3.70 -7.99 -27.66
CA ILE A 227 3.23 -9.26 -28.22
C ILE A 227 2.28 -9.96 -27.25
N GLU A 228 2.61 -9.98 -25.96
CA GLU A 228 1.75 -10.55 -24.93
C GLU A 228 0.43 -9.80 -24.82
N ASP A 229 0.47 -8.47 -24.81
CA ASP A 229 -0.73 -7.63 -24.83
C ASP A 229 -1.63 -7.99 -26.02
N ALA A 230 -1.05 -8.10 -27.21
CA ALA A 230 -1.79 -8.40 -28.44
C ALA A 230 -2.38 -9.83 -28.42
N LEU A 231 -1.62 -10.82 -27.97
CA LEU A 231 -2.07 -12.22 -27.84
C LEU A 231 -3.19 -12.37 -26.81
N GLU A 232 -3.13 -11.60 -25.73
CA GLU A 232 -4.14 -11.62 -24.66
C GLU A 232 -5.38 -10.79 -25.00
N GLY A 233 -5.36 -10.04 -26.12
CA GLY A 233 -6.49 -9.21 -26.56
C GLY A 233 -6.65 -7.94 -25.74
N ILE A 234 -5.56 -7.43 -25.17
CA ILE A 234 -5.56 -6.14 -24.46
C ILE A 234 -5.85 -5.02 -25.46
N THR A 235 -6.77 -4.14 -25.13
CA THR A 235 -7.06 -2.97 -25.97
C THR A 235 -6.20 -1.77 -25.58
N HIS A 236 -6.13 -1.50 -24.27
CA HIS A 236 -5.41 -0.33 -23.75
C HIS A 236 -4.36 -0.80 -22.73
N SER A 237 -3.10 -0.57 -23.10
CA SER A 237 -1.91 -0.93 -22.34
C SER A 237 -1.50 0.26 -21.49
N LEU A 238 -1.95 0.32 -20.21
CA LEU A 238 -1.70 1.44 -19.33
C LEU A 238 -0.37 1.25 -18.60
N CYS A 239 0.47 2.29 -18.54
CA CYS A 239 1.79 2.22 -17.89
C CYS A 239 2.23 3.59 -17.36
N SER A 240 3.35 3.63 -16.63
CA SER A 240 3.86 4.89 -16.10
C SER A 240 4.66 5.68 -17.16
N LEU A 241 4.76 6.99 -16.98
CA LEU A 241 5.46 7.93 -17.88
C LEU A 241 6.90 7.53 -18.21
N GLU A 242 7.54 6.72 -17.39
CA GLU A 242 8.90 6.23 -17.67
C GLU A 242 8.97 5.40 -18.97
N PHE A 243 7.83 4.89 -19.46
CA PHE A 243 7.73 4.11 -20.70
C PHE A 243 7.33 4.96 -21.91
N GLU A 244 7.18 6.28 -21.77
CA GLU A 244 6.82 7.15 -22.89
C GLU A 244 7.84 7.05 -24.05
N ALA A 245 9.13 7.04 -23.72
CA ALA A 245 10.19 6.89 -24.73
C ALA A 245 10.23 5.47 -25.35
N HIS A 246 9.61 4.49 -24.70
CA HIS A 246 9.51 3.10 -25.21
C HIS A 246 8.30 2.90 -26.14
N ARG A 247 7.29 3.78 -26.09
CA ARG A 247 6.06 3.63 -26.88
C ARG A 247 6.33 3.52 -28.39
N PRO A 248 7.25 4.27 -29.02
CA PRO A 248 7.52 4.08 -30.45
C PRO A 248 8.00 2.65 -30.78
N LEU A 249 8.76 2.02 -29.89
CA LEU A 249 9.16 0.62 -30.08
C LEU A 249 7.98 -0.34 -29.88
N TYR A 250 7.12 -0.08 -28.88
CA TYR A 250 5.88 -0.84 -28.67
C TYR A 250 5.02 -0.81 -29.94
N ASP A 251 4.79 0.38 -30.50
CA ASP A 251 3.98 0.57 -31.71
C ASP A 251 4.64 -0.14 -32.91
N TRP A 252 5.97 -0.01 -33.06
CA TRP A 252 6.71 -0.69 -34.12
C TRP A 252 6.53 -2.21 -34.07
N VAL A 253 6.63 -2.81 -32.87
CA VAL A 253 6.44 -4.26 -32.70
C VAL A 253 5.01 -4.66 -33.10
N ILE A 254 3.99 -3.92 -32.64
CA ILE A 254 2.59 -4.18 -32.95
C ILE A 254 2.31 -4.05 -34.45
N GLU A 255 2.87 -3.03 -35.13
CA GLU A 255 2.68 -2.80 -36.54
C GLU A 255 3.27 -3.90 -37.43
N HIS A 256 4.44 -4.44 -37.02
CA HIS A 256 5.18 -5.43 -37.78
C HIS A 256 4.87 -6.87 -37.38
N SER A 257 4.00 -7.09 -36.39
CA SER A 257 3.52 -8.42 -36.00
C SER A 257 2.13 -8.69 -36.59
N GLU A 258 1.88 -9.96 -36.98
CA GLU A 258 0.59 -10.40 -37.53
C GLU A 258 -0.33 -10.91 -36.41
N LEU A 259 -0.49 -10.09 -35.37
CA LEU A 259 -1.22 -10.48 -34.17
C LEU A 259 -2.68 -10.03 -34.22
N PRO A 260 -3.59 -10.75 -33.54
CA PRO A 260 -5.03 -10.54 -33.66
C PRO A 260 -5.54 -9.23 -33.05
N CYS A 261 -4.78 -8.60 -32.20
CA CYS A 261 -5.13 -7.34 -31.55
C CYS A 261 -3.98 -6.34 -31.71
N LYS A 262 -4.33 -5.06 -31.83
CA LYS A 262 -3.33 -3.97 -31.90
C LYS A 262 -3.55 -3.01 -30.73
N PRO A 263 -3.02 -3.33 -29.54
CA PRO A 263 -3.21 -2.52 -28.33
C PRO A 263 -2.70 -1.07 -28.51
N ARG A 264 -3.25 -0.16 -27.71
CA ARG A 264 -2.77 1.23 -27.61
C ARG A 264 -2.10 1.44 -26.27
N GLN A 265 -0.82 1.82 -26.26
CA GLN A 265 -0.12 2.18 -25.02
C GLN A 265 -0.48 3.61 -24.60
N ILE A 266 -0.80 3.80 -23.33
CA ILE A 266 -1.13 5.11 -22.74
C ILE A 266 -0.37 5.25 -21.41
N GLU A 267 0.39 6.34 -21.26
CA GLU A 267 1.20 6.58 -20.08
C GLU A 267 0.54 7.57 -19.12
N PHE A 268 0.74 7.33 -17.81
CA PHE A 268 0.28 8.21 -16.74
C PHE A 268 1.41 8.47 -15.73
N ALA A 269 1.32 9.59 -15.00
CA ALA A 269 2.29 9.97 -13.99
C ALA A 269 2.30 8.97 -12.83
N ARG A 270 3.48 8.52 -12.44
CA ARG A 270 3.64 7.63 -11.28
C ARG A 270 3.29 8.38 -9.99
N LEU A 271 2.93 7.65 -8.95
CA LEU A 271 2.69 8.20 -7.63
C LEU A 271 4.02 8.54 -6.95
N ASN A 272 4.17 9.78 -6.53
CA ASN A 272 5.25 10.21 -5.63
C ASN A 272 4.60 10.75 -4.37
N ILE A 273 5.09 10.31 -3.21
CA ILE A 273 4.58 10.74 -1.89
C ILE A 273 5.76 11.27 -1.09
N ASN A 274 5.59 12.41 -0.43
CA ASN A 274 6.65 12.96 0.42
C ASN A 274 6.92 12.05 1.63
N HIS A 275 8.06 12.21 2.28
CA HIS A 275 8.54 11.41 3.42
C HIS A 275 8.55 9.90 3.15
N THR A 276 8.62 9.50 1.86
CA THR A 276 8.47 8.12 1.43
C THR A 276 9.43 7.78 0.29
N VAL A 277 9.94 6.56 0.30
CA VAL A 277 10.76 6.00 -0.78
C VAL A 277 10.04 4.80 -1.38
N MET A 278 9.96 4.74 -2.71
CA MET A 278 9.31 3.62 -3.40
C MET A 278 10.27 2.79 -4.25
N SER A 279 11.52 3.21 -4.37
CA SER A 279 12.55 2.43 -5.06
C SER A 279 12.82 1.12 -4.32
N LYS A 280 12.64 -0.02 -5.02
CA LYS A 280 12.88 -1.36 -4.44
C LYS A 280 14.30 -1.51 -3.89
N ARG A 281 15.30 -0.94 -4.57
CA ARG A 281 16.70 -0.96 -4.12
C ARG A 281 16.85 -0.24 -2.77
N LYS A 282 16.23 0.94 -2.64
CA LYS A 282 16.28 1.74 -1.41
C LYS A 282 15.48 1.07 -0.27
N LEU A 283 14.31 0.52 -0.57
CA LEU A 283 13.52 -0.24 0.43
C LEU A 283 14.28 -1.47 0.94
N ARG A 284 14.99 -2.17 0.05
CA ARG A 284 15.85 -3.30 0.43
C ARG A 284 16.95 -2.85 1.38
N LEU A 285 17.58 -1.72 1.09
CA LEU A 285 18.65 -1.15 1.94
C LEU A 285 18.15 -0.92 3.38
N LEU A 286 16.93 -0.41 3.55
CA LEU A 286 16.33 -0.20 4.88
C LEU A 286 16.18 -1.52 5.64
N VAL A 287 15.74 -2.57 4.96
CA VAL A 287 15.57 -3.89 5.57
C VAL A 287 16.94 -4.52 5.91
N GLU A 288 17.90 -4.44 4.99
CA GLU A 288 19.24 -5.04 5.17
C GLU A 288 20.05 -4.35 6.26
N ASN A 289 19.85 -3.05 6.48
CA ASN A 289 20.50 -2.30 7.54
C ASN A 289 19.73 -2.35 8.88
N GLY A 290 18.63 -3.07 8.96
CA GLY A 290 17.86 -3.19 10.20
C GLY A 290 17.15 -1.92 10.65
N VAL A 291 16.97 -0.94 9.75
CA VAL A 291 16.22 0.29 10.03
C VAL A 291 14.75 -0.02 10.29
N VAL A 292 14.24 -1.03 9.59
CA VAL A 292 12.88 -1.54 9.74
C VAL A 292 12.92 -3.06 10.00
N ASP A 293 11.89 -3.59 10.66
CA ASP A 293 11.80 -5.01 11.03
C ASP A 293 11.67 -5.95 9.82
N GLY A 294 11.27 -5.43 8.67
CA GLY A 294 11.09 -6.23 7.46
C GLY A 294 10.21 -5.53 6.44
N TRP A 295 9.87 -6.25 5.38
CA TRP A 295 9.07 -5.71 4.28
C TRP A 295 7.62 -5.39 4.67
N ASP A 296 7.15 -5.90 5.81
CA ASP A 296 5.82 -5.63 6.34
C ASP A 296 5.83 -4.67 7.55
N ASP A 297 6.96 -4.01 7.80
CA ASP A 297 7.05 -2.98 8.84
C ASP A 297 6.01 -1.88 8.57
N PRO A 298 5.24 -1.45 9.59
CA PRO A 298 4.22 -0.38 9.40
C PRO A 298 4.75 0.96 8.90
N ARG A 299 6.07 1.20 8.93
CA ARG A 299 6.69 2.43 8.39
C ARG A 299 7.01 2.31 6.90
N MET A 300 6.89 1.10 6.33
CA MET A 300 7.17 0.84 4.91
C MET A 300 5.94 1.14 4.05
N PRO A 301 6.13 1.69 2.83
CA PRO A 301 5.01 1.97 1.92
C PRO A 301 4.50 0.72 1.19
N THR A 302 4.99 -0.46 1.56
CA THR A 302 4.52 -1.73 0.99
C THR A 302 3.07 -1.98 1.38
N LEU A 303 2.32 -2.68 0.54
CA LEU A 303 0.93 -3.03 0.86
C LEU A 303 0.84 -3.89 2.12
N SER A 304 1.85 -4.72 2.39
CA SER A 304 1.91 -5.50 3.63
C SER A 304 2.18 -4.62 4.85
N GLY A 305 3.04 -3.61 4.72
CA GLY A 305 3.30 -2.62 5.77
C GLY A 305 2.07 -1.76 6.05
N LEU A 306 1.43 -1.26 4.99
CA LEU A 306 0.20 -0.47 5.11
C LEU A 306 -0.92 -1.29 5.78
N ARG A 307 -1.09 -2.57 5.41
CA ARG A 307 -2.05 -3.46 6.08
C ARG A 307 -1.75 -3.58 7.57
N ARG A 308 -0.48 -3.80 7.94
CA ARG A 308 -0.09 -3.89 9.35
C ARG A 308 -0.27 -2.57 10.10
N ARG A 309 -0.14 -1.43 9.39
CA ARG A 309 -0.40 -0.11 9.96
C ARG A 309 -1.90 0.16 10.11
N GLY A 310 -2.76 -0.61 9.42
CA GLY A 310 -4.20 -0.52 9.56
C GLY A 310 -4.95 0.07 8.37
N TYR A 311 -4.28 0.28 7.26
CA TYR A 311 -4.95 0.74 6.05
C TYR A 311 -5.93 -0.30 5.54
N THR A 312 -7.14 0.15 5.28
CA THR A 312 -8.22 -0.67 4.73
C THR A 312 -8.20 -0.62 3.21
N PRO A 313 -8.82 -1.60 2.52
CA PRO A 313 -8.99 -1.51 1.08
C PRO A 313 -9.71 -0.23 0.64
N LEU A 314 -10.74 0.18 1.38
CA LEU A 314 -11.54 1.37 1.05
C LEU A 314 -10.69 2.66 1.18
N SER A 315 -9.91 2.79 2.25
CA SER A 315 -9.05 3.97 2.43
C SER A 315 -8.02 4.13 1.31
N ILE A 316 -7.42 3.01 0.84
CA ILE A 316 -6.45 3.03 -0.27
C ILE A 316 -7.17 3.39 -1.58
N ARG A 317 -8.36 2.82 -1.82
CA ARG A 317 -9.17 3.14 -3.00
C ARG A 317 -9.53 4.63 -3.03
N ASN A 318 -10.07 5.16 -1.93
CA ASN A 318 -10.43 6.59 -1.81
C ASN A 318 -9.22 7.49 -2.06
N PHE A 319 -8.07 7.14 -1.51
CA PHE A 319 -6.82 7.87 -1.76
C PHE A 319 -6.49 7.89 -3.26
N CYS A 320 -6.46 6.72 -3.90
CA CYS A 320 -6.11 6.60 -5.33
C CYS A 320 -7.09 7.38 -6.22
N GLU A 321 -8.38 7.33 -5.89
CA GLU A 321 -9.44 8.04 -6.61
C GLU A 321 -9.26 9.56 -6.50
N ARG A 322 -9.07 10.05 -5.28
CA ARG A 322 -9.05 11.50 -5.00
C ARG A 322 -7.77 12.19 -5.49
N ILE A 323 -6.64 11.48 -5.56
CA ILE A 323 -5.42 12.05 -6.17
C ILE A 323 -5.51 12.13 -7.70
N GLY A 324 -6.43 11.39 -8.30
CA GLY A 324 -6.70 11.43 -9.74
C GLY A 324 -5.58 10.86 -10.61
N VAL A 325 -5.71 11.08 -11.92
CA VAL A 325 -4.78 10.59 -12.95
C VAL A 325 -4.27 11.78 -13.77
N SER A 326 -2.96 11.90 -13.92
CA SER A 326 -2.31 13.01 -14.59
C SER A 326 -1.19 12.52 -15.53
N LYS A 327 -0.83 13.33 -16.52
CA LYS A 327 0.39 13.18 -17.33
C LYS A 327 1.58 13.95 -16.74
N VAL A 328 1.37 14.70 -15.65
CA VAL A 328 2.43 15.51 -15.03
C VAL A 328 2.78 14.94 -13.67
N ASN A 329 4.06 14.68 -13.44
CA ASN A 329 4.53 14.21 -12.13
C ASN A 329 4.25 15.28 -11.06
N SER A 330 3.67 14.86 -9.95
CA SER A 330 3.40 15.68 -8.78
C SER A 330 3.73 14.90 -7.52
N VAL A 331 3.89 15.59 -6.41
CA VAL A 331 4.14 14.96 -5.10
C VAL A 331 2.90 15.11 -4.24
N VAL A 332 2.40 14.01 -3.72
CA VAL A 332 1.24 13.95 -2.83
C VAL A 332 1.74 13.95 -1.38
N GLU A 333 1.05 14.67 -0.51
CA GLU A 333 1.36 14.68 0.92
C GLU A 333 1.01 13.32 1.56
N TYR A 334 1.92 12.77 2.36
CA TYR A 334 1.65 11.52 3.11
C TYR A 334 0.45 11.67 4.04
N SER A 335 0.29 12.86 4.62
CA SER A 335 -0.85 13.20 5.49
C SER A 335 -2.20 13.03 4.80
N PHE A 336 -2.25 13.15 3.46
CA PHE A 336 -3.49 12.93 2.70
C PHE A 336 -3.86 11.44 2.66
N LEU A 337 -2.87 10.56 2.52
CA LEU A 337 -3.10 9.12 2.60
C LEU A 337 -3.67 8.74 3.99
N GLU A 338 -3.12 9.34 5.05
CA GLU A 338 -3.61 9.16 6.41
C GLU A 338 -5.01 9.74 6.63
N HIS A 339 -5.29 10.87 5.99
CA HIS A 339 -6.62 11.48 6.05
C HIS A 339 -7.69 10.53 5.49
N CYS A 340 -7.40 9.89 4.37
CA CYS A 340 -8.32 8.90 3.78
C CYS A 340 -8.56 7.70 4.72
N LEU A 341 -7.52 7.26 5.44
CA LEU A 341 -7.67 6.22 6.45
C LEU A 341 -8.53 6.70 7.62
N ARG A 342 -8.27 7.92 8.10
CA ARG A 342 -9.02 8.50 9.23
C ARG A 342 -10.51 8.62 8.90
N GLU A 343 -10.84 9.08 7.70
CA GLU A 343 -12.25 9.19 7.27
C GLU A 343 -12.93 7.81 7.29
N ASP A 344 -12.29 6.79 6.74
CA ASP A 344 -12.84 5.44 6.71
C ASP A 344 -13.04 4.88 8.13
N LEU A 345 -11.99 4.92 8.96
CA LEU A 345 -12.05 4.35 10.30
C LEU A 345 -12.98 5.14 11.23
N ASN A 346 -13.20 6.42 10.99
CA ASN A 346 -14.19 7.18 11.75
C ASN A 346 -15.60 6.62 11.58
N MET A 347 -15.89 6.05 10.42
CA MET A 347 -17.21 5.46 10.13
C MET A 347 -17.28 3.98 10.49
N THR A 348 -16.15 3.24 10.37
CA THR A 348 -16.19 1.78 10.41
C THR A 348 -15.56 1.16 11.66
N ALA A 349 -14.77 1.93 12.43
CA ALA A 349 -14.00 1.34 13.53
C ALA A 349 -14.65 1.60 14.89
N GLN A 350 -14.66 0.55 15.72
CA GLN A 350 -15.12 0.63 17.10
C GLN A 350 -14.20 1.58 17.89
N ARG A 351 -14.80 2.40 18.78
CA ARG A 351 -14.06 3.26 19.71
C ARG A 351 -13.81 2.47 20.99
N VAL A 352 -12.54 2.31 21.37
CA VAL A 352 -12.18 1.68 22.65
C VAL A 352 -11.38 2.66 23.52
N MET A 353 -11.48 2.51 24.83
CA MET A 353 -10.71 3.34 25.76
C MET A 353 -9.36 2.70 26.06
N ALA A 354 -8.31 3.51 25.99
CA ALA A 354 -6.96 3.11 26.35
C ALA A 354 -6.24 4.27 27.03
N VAL A 355 -5.35 3.96 27.95
CA VAL A 355 -4.53 4.92 28.68
C VAL A 355 -3.07 4.59 28.35
N LEU A 356 -2.39 5.54 27.72
CA LEU A 356 -1.03 5.34 27.19
C LEU A 356 0.04 5.53 28.27
N ASP A 357 -0.14 6.53 29.14
CA ASP A 357 0.74 6.82 30.27
C ASP A 357 -0.12 6.80 31.55
N PRO A 358 -0.37 5.61 32.10
CA PRO A 358 -1.36 5.46 33.16
C PRO A 358 -0.90 6.00 34.52
N ILE A 359 -1.81 6.73 35.17
CA ILE A 359 -1.73 7.08 36.55
C ILE A 359 -3.04 6.63 37.24
N LYS A 360 -2.95 6.15 38.49
CA LYS A 360 -4.13 5.63 39.17
C LYS A 360 -4.97 6.77 39.75
N LEU A 361 -6.29 6.75 39.47
CA LEU A 361 -7.30 7.58 40.11
C LEU A 361 -8.04 6.73 41.15
N ILE A 362 -8.12 7.20 42.38
CA ILE A 362 -8.87 6.55 43.47
C ILE A 362 -10.04 7.46 43.84
N ILE A 363 -11.27 6.95 43.71
CA ILE A 363 -12.49 7.67 44.04
C ILE A 363 -12.85 7.35 45.50
N THR A 364 -12.49 8.25 46.40
CA THR A 364 -12.45 8.00 47.83
C THR A 364 -13.82 7.71 48.47
N ASN A 365 -14.89 8.30 47.93
CA ASN A 365 -16.26 8.10 48.42
C ASN A 365 -17.02 6.99 47.64
N TYR A 366 -16.35 6.23 46.76
CA TYR A 366 -16.99 5.11 46.02
C TYR A 366 -16.80 3.82 46.85
N PRO A 367 -17.87 3.00 46.99
CA PRO A 367 -17.74 1.76 47.81
C PRO A 367 -16.69 0.78 47.26
N GLU A 368 -15.94 0.18 48.15
CA GLU A 368 -14.77 -0.65 47.77
C GLU A 368 -15.13 -1.88 46.93
N ASP A 369 -16.25 -2.50 47.25
CA ASP A 369 -16.67 -3.76 46.60
C ASP A 369 -17.63 -3.55 45.43
N LEU A 370 -18.06 -2.32 45.21
CA LEU A 370 -19.02 -2.04 44.15
C LEU A 370 -18.34 -2.02 42.79
N VAL A 371 -18.93 -2.74 41.85
CA VAL A 371 -18.59 -2.67 40.43
C VAL A 371 -19.89 -2.43 39.68
N GLU A 372 -19.98 -1.33 38.97
CA GLU A 372 -21.16 -1.00 38.16
C GLU A 372 -20.87 -1.25 36.68
N GLU A 373 -21.91 -1.53 35.93
CA GLU A 373 -21.87 -1.68 34.48
C GLU A 373 -22.51 -0.50 33.79
N PHE A 374 -21.89 -0.05 32.69
CA PHE A 374 -22.35 1.03 31.85
C PHE A 374 -22.31 0.61 30.39
N GLU A 375 -23.33 1.00 29.64
CA GLU A 375 -23.39 0.82 28.19
C GLU A 375 -22.70 1.98 27.49
N ILE A 376 -21.80 1.66 26.55
CA ILE A 376 -21.12 2.69 25.74
C ILE A 376 -21.25 2.30 24.25
N GLU A 377 -21.51 3.31 23.43
CA GLU A 377 -21.61 3.11 21.96
C GLU A 377 -20.29 2.59 21.39
N ASN A 378 -20.41 1.58 20.52
CA ASN A 378 -19.25 1.05 19.81
C ASN A 378 -18.67 2.06 18.85
N ASN A 379 -19.54 2.79 18.13
CA ASN A 379 -19.13 3.88 17.26
C ASN A 379 -20.19 5.00 17.29
N PRO A 380 -19.88 6.18 17.84
CA PRO A 380 -20.85 7.28 17.87
C PRO A 380 -21.30 7.77 16.48
N ASN A 381 -20.48 7.52 15.44
CA ASN A 381 -20.82 7.92 14.06
C ASN A 381 -21.66 6.85 13.34
N CYS A 382 -21.82 5.68 13.96
CA CYS A 382 -22.53 4.54 13.37
C CYS A 382 -23.35 3.83 14.48
N PRO A 383 -24.49 4.39 14.89
CA PRO A 383 -25.28 3.83 16.00
C PRO A 383 -25.71 2.39 15.78
N GLU A 384 -25.83 1.95 14.53
CA GLU A 384 -26.17 0.57 14.17
C GLU A 384 -25.09 -0.45 14.58
N ASP A 385 -23.87 -0.02 14.90
CA ASP A 385 -22.84 -0.90 15.45
C ASP A 385 -23.12 -1.31 16.91
N GLY A 386 -24.16 -0.74 17.52
CA GLY A 386 -24.62 -1.11 18.84
C GLY A 386 -23.76 -0.58 19.98
N THR A 387 -23.88 -1.23 21.13
CA THR A 387 -23.20 -0.85 22.38
C THR A 387 -22.39 -2.03 22.92
N ARG A 388 -21.54 -1.73 23.89
CA ARG A 388 -20.85 -2.72 24.70
C ARG A 388 -20.88 -2.30 26.17
N THR A 389 -20.70 -3.26 27.06
CA THR A 389 -20.65 -3.03 28.51
C THR A 389 -19.22 -2.72 28.96
N ILE A 390 -19.05 -1.65 29.73
CA ILE A 390 -17.79 -1.35 30.44
C ILE A 390 -18.07 -1.36 31.94
N THR A 391 -17.08 -1.72 32.73
CA THR A 391 -17.18 -1.70 34.20
C THR A 391 -16.57 -0.43 34.76
N PHE A 392 -17.09 -0.02 35.94
CA PHE A 392 -16.58 1.11 36.70
C PHE A 392 -16.50 0.72 38.17
N SER A 393 -15.34 0.94 38.77
CA SER A 393 -15.10 0.64 40.19
C SER A 393 -14.41 1.81 40.86
N ARG A 394 -14.03 1.63 42.14
CA ARG A 394 -13.37 2.65 42.96
C ARG A 394 -12.06 3.14 42.37
N GLU A 395 -11.34 2.28 41.61
CA GLU A 395 -10.04 2.61 41.06
C GLU A 395 -10.10 2.60 39.54
N SER A 396 -9.52 3.61 38.92
CA SER A 396 -9.44 3.73 37.43
C SER A 396 -8.04 4.18 37.02
N TRP A 397 -7.63 3.82 35.81
CA TRP A 397 -6.46 4.38 35.15
C TRP A 397 -6.87 5.56 34.30
N ILE A 398 -6.15 6.70 34.42
CA ILE A 398 -6.32 7.90 33.61
C ILE A 398 -4.99 8.31 33.00
N GLU A 399 -5.01 9.15 31.97
CA GLU A 399 -3.77 9.69 31.40
C GLU A 399 -3.07 10.59 32.41
N ARG A 400 -1.77 10.43 32.58
CA ARG A 400 -0.97 11.29 33.43
C ARG A 400 -1.15 12.77 33.08
N ASN A 401 -1.23 13.09 31.77
CA ASN A 401 -1.41 14.44 31.26
C ASN A 401 -2.83 15.00 31.51
N ASP A 402 -3.76 14.18 31.96
CA ASP A 402 -5.09 14.66 32.39
C ASP A 402 -5.08 15.19 33.82
N PHE A 403 -3.95 15.15 34.53
CA PHE A 403 -3.81 15.69 35.89
C PHE A 403 -2.67 16.70 35.97
N THR A 404 -2.89 17.79 36.72
CA THR A 404 -1.84 18.73 37.12
C THR A 404 -2.22 19.36 38.47
N GLU A 405 -1.24 19.72 39.29
CA GLU A 405 -1.48 20.52 40.51
C GLU A 405 -1.57 22.01 40.19
N GLU A 406 -0.89 22.46 39.12
CA GLU A 406 -0.81 23.87 38.75
C GLU A 406 -1.39 24.08 37.34
N PRO A 407 -2.71 24.26 37.22
CA PRO A 407 -3.35 24.36 35.91
C PRO A 407 -3.01 25.70 35.24
N VAL A 408 -2.67 25.61 33.95
CA VAL A 408 -2.53 26.79 33.09
C VAL A 408 -3.92 27.26 32.63
N LYS A 409 -4.01 28.52 32.23
CA LYS A 409 -5.26 29.08 31.67
C LYS A 409 -5.74 28.25 30.47
N GLY A 410 -6.98 27.76 30.56
CA GLY A 410 -7.58 26.92 29.52
C GLY A 410 -7.45 25.42 29.74
N TYR A 411 -6.84 25.00 30.84
CA TYR A 411 -6.76 23.57 31.19
C TYR A 411 -8.05 23.16 31.90
N PHE A 412 -8.81 22.26 31.30
CA PHE A 412 -10.12 21.82 31.79
C PHE A 412 -10.14 20.34 32.23
N ARG A 413 -8.98 19.82 32.61
CA ARG A 413 -8.84 18.44 33.08
C ARG A 413 -8.76 18.41 34.62
N PHE A 414 -8.25 17.34 35.21
CA PHE A 414 -8.13 17.20 36.66
C PHE A 414 -7.08 18.12 37.26
N TYR A 415 -7.47 18.88 38.27
CA TYR A 415 -6.60 19.56 39.23
C TYR A 415 -7.38 19.74 40.55
N PRO A 416 -6.71 19.90 41.70
CA PRO A 416 -7.42 19.97 42.99
C PRO A 416 -8.52 21.02 42.99
N GLY A 417 -9.74 20.59 43.30
CA GLY A 417 -10.94 21.43 43.33
C GLY A 417 -11.76 21.43 42.04
N ASN A 418 -11.21 20.95 40.90
CA ASN A 418 -11.94 20.94 39.62
C ASN A 418 -12.76 19.66 39.44
N GLU A 419 -13.83 19.76 38.70
CA GLU A 419 -14.69 18.65 38.28
C GLU A 419 -14.45 18.29 36.83
N VAL A 420 -14.39 16.97 36.53
CA VAL A 420 -14.39 16.48 35.16
C VAL A 420 -15.42 15.35 35.01
N ARG A 421 -15.87 15.18 33.78
CA ARG A 421 -16.73 14.06 33.42
C ARG A 421 -15.84 12.86 33.06
N MET A 422 -15.99 11.78 33.80
CA MET A 422 -15.45 10.49 33.36
C MET A 422 -16.40 9.93 32.31
N LYS A 423 -15.88 9.78 31.10
CA LYS A 423 -16.68 9.45 29.90
C LYS A 423 -17.72 8.36 30.20
N THR A 424 -18.99 8.66 29.95
CA THR A 424 -20.15 7.73 30.08
C THR A 424 -20.58 7.46 31.53
N THR A 425 -19.76 7.74 32.55
CA THR A 425 -20.06 7.32 33.92
C THR A 425 -20.46 8.49 34.83
N TYR A 426 -19.55 9.09 35.55
CA TYR A 426 -19.85 10.07 36.59
C TYR A 426 -19.03 11.35 36.42
N ILE A 427 -19.46 12.41 37.09
CA ILE A 427 -18.65 13.59 37.32
C ILE A 427 -17.87 13.37 38.61
N VAL A 428 -16.57 13.63 38.55
CA VAL A 428 -15.64 13.42 39.66
C VAL A 428 -14.89 14.72 39.92
N LYS A 429 -14.86 15.14 41.19
CA LYS A 429 -14.12 16.32 41.66
C LYS A 429 -12.77 15.86 42.18
N CYS A 430 -11.69 16.44 41.70
CA CYS A 430 -10.34 16.17 42.17
C CYS A 430 -10.14 16.71 43.60
N THR A 431 -9.66 15.88 44.49
CA THR A 431 -9.39 16.27 45.90
C THR A 431 -7.89 16.38 46.17
N GLY A 432 -7.03 15.82 45.33
CA GLY A 432 -5.58 15.90 45.54
C GLY A 432 -4.82 14.78 44.87
N CYS A 433 -3.58 14.58 45.32
CA CYS A 433 -2.73 13.53 44.78
C CYS A 433 -1.73 13.03 45.86
N LYS A 434 -1.10 11.90 45.54
CA LYS A 434 0.01 11.34 46.34
C LYS A 434 1.26 11.32 45.46
N LYS A 435 2.38 11.66 46.06
CA LYS A 435 3.69 11.70 45.40
C LYS A 435 4.65 10.65 45.96
N ASP A 436 5.58 10.25 45.14
CA ASP A 436 6.71 9.43 45.55
C ASP A 436 7.81 10.30 46.21
N GLU A 437 8.90 9.67 46.61
CA GLU A 437 10.04 10.34 47.28
C GLU A 437 10.74 11.35 46.35
N ASN A 438 10.53 11.25 45.06
CA ASN A 438 11.14 12.13 44.05
C ASN A 438 10.18 13.27 43.60
N GLY A 439 8.99 13.32 44.20
CA GLY A 439 7.99 14.33 43.87
C GLY A 439 7.09 14.00 42.68
N ASN A 440 7.20 12.81 42.12
CA ASN A 440 6.34 12.39 41.00
C ASN A 440 4.98 11.95 41.51
N VAL A 441 3.94 12.36 40.85
CA VAL A 441 2.56 11.96 41.20
C VAL A 441 2.36 10.47 40.86
N ILE A 442 1.96 9.69 41.85
CA ILE A 442 1.74 8.24 41.67
C ILE A 442 0.26 7.85 41.82
N GLU A 443 -0.54 8.64 42.52
CA GLU A 443 -1.99 8.45 42.63
C GLU A 443 -2.69 9.81 42.62
N VAL A 444 -3.88 9.84 42.08
CA VAL A 444 -4.78 11.01 42.09
C VAL A 444 -6.02 10.61 42.87
N TYR A 445 -6.57 11.53 43.64
CA TYR A 445 -7.76 11.29 44.46
C TYR A 445 -8.91 12.17 43.96
N GLY A 446 -10.12 11.58 44.01
CA GLY A 446 -11.32 12.32 43.65
C GLY A 446 -12.56 11.82 44.42
N GLU A 447 -13.61 12.60 44.37
CA GLU A 447 -14.93 12.25 44.88
C GLU A 447 -15.94 12.32 43.75
N TYR A 448 -16.72 11.24 43.57
CA TYR A 448 -17.77 11.23 42.52
C TYR A 448 -19.06 11.78 43.08
N ASP A 449 -19.87 12.34 42.19
CA ASP A 449 -21.22 12.79 42.47
C ASP A 449 -22.22 11.69 42.04
N PRO A 450 -22.85 10.98 43.00
CA PRO A 450 -23.76 9.87 42.68
C PRO A 450 -24.97 10.27 41.81
N GLN A 451 -25.33 11.56 41.83
CA GLN A 451 -26.49 12.05 41.05
C GLN A 451 -26.17 12.26 39.57
N THR A 452 -24.89 12.11 39.18
CA THR A 452 -24.43 12.39 37.81
C THR A 452 -24.23 11.12 36.97
N ARG A 453 -24.91 10.03 37.31
CA ARG A 453 -24.79 8.76 36.57
C ARG A 453 -25.10 8.99 35.08
N GLY A 454 -24.24 8.49 34.20
CA GLY A 454 -24.28 8.76 32.77
C GLY A 454 -23.60 10.07 32.35
N GLY A 455 -22.94 10.76 33.31
CA GLY A 455 -22.20 12.00 33.03
C GLY A 455 -23.06 13.25 32.89
N THR A 456 -24.33 13.19 33.28
CA THR A 456 -25.23 14.34 33.25
C THR A 456 -25.15 15.12 34.57
N THR A 457 -25.55 16.40 34.52
CA THR A 457 -25.62 17.29 35.70
C THR A 457 -27.06 17.68 35.96
N PRO A 458 -27.79 16.97 36.86
CA PRO A 458 -29.21 17.30 37.11
C PRO A 458 -29.46 18.73 37.61
N ASP A 459 -28.46 19.32 38.25
CA ASP A 459 -28.50 20.71 38.73
C ASP A 459 -28.15 21.76 37.65
N GLY A 460 -27.81 21.30 36.43
CA GLY A 460 -27.53 22.19 35.30
C GLY A 460 -26.15 22.85 35.31
N ARG A 461 -25.26 22.49 36.26
CA ARG A 461 -23.90 23.06 36.29
C ARG A 461 -23.09 22.59 35.07
N LYS A 462 -22.20 23.47 34.58
CA LYS A 462 -21.38 23.18 33.39
C LYS A 462 -20.05 22.55 33.81
N VAL A 463 -19.84 21.29 33.41
CA VAL A 463 -18.56 20.58 33.54
C VAL A 463 -17.92 20.57 32.15
N ARG A 464 -16.81 21.26 31.98
CA ARG A 464 -16.14 21.45 30.66
C ARG A 464 -15.26 20.29 30.25
N GLY A 465 -14.58 19.67 31.22
CA GLY A 465 -13.64 18.58 30.92
C GLY A 465 -14.32 17.22 30.84
N THR A 466 -13.99 16.45 29.81
CA THR A 466 -14.29 15.02 29.75
C THR A 466 -12.96 14.27 29.57
N ILE A 467 -12.75 13.22 30.35
CA ILE A 467 -11.56 12.37 30.24
C ILE A 467 -12.00 10.93 29.95
N HIS A 468 -11.15 10.21 29.20
CA HIS A 468 -11.29 8.76 29.06
C HIS A 468 -10.51 8.09 30.21
N TRP A 469 -10.83 6.82 30.44
CA TRP A 469 -10.33 6.10 31.60
C TRP A 469 -10.51 4.59 31.38
N VAL A 470 -9.85 3.78 32.17
CA VAL A 470 -10.03 2.33 32.12
C VAL A 470 -10.14 1.82 33.56
N ASP A 471 -11.15 0.98 33.84
CA ASP A 471 -11.40 0.38 35.16
C ASP A 471 -10.18 -0.44 35.61
N ALA A 472 -9.61 -0.13 36.75
CA ALA A 472 -8.38 -0.78 37.21
C ALA A 472 -8.55 -2.29 37.52
N LYS A 473 -9.76 -2.72 37.90
CA LYS A 473 -10.04 -4.15 38.19
C LYS A 473 -9.97 -5.02 36.93
N ASN A 474 -10.38 -4.47 35.77
CA ASN A 474 -10.57 -5.26 34.55
C ASN A 474 -9.66 -4.81 33.41
N ALA A 475 -8.80 -3.81 33.63
CA ALA A 475 -7.86 -3.33 32.60
C ALA A 475 -6.92 -4.43 32.13
N LEU A 476 -6.63 -4.42 30.84
CA LEU A 476 -5.62 -5.30 30.25
C LEU A 476 -4.32 -4.52 30.07
N ASP A 477 -3.20 -5.16 30.36
CA ASP A 477 -1.88 -4.61 30.05
C ASP A 477 -1.64 -4.69 28.54
N ALA A 478 -1.09 -3.63 27.98
CA ALA A 478 -0.84 -3.57 26.53
C ALA A 478 0.49 -2.89 26.21
N GLU A 479 1.17 -3.41 25.19
CA GLU A 479 2.26 -2.71 24.51
C GLU A 479 1.66 -1.93 23.34
N ILE A 480 1.85 -0.63 23.32
CA ILE A 480 1.34 0.24 22.25
C ILE A 480 2.53 0.82 21.50
N ARG A 481 2.51 0.66 20.17
CA ARG A 481 3.57 1.15 19.28
C ARG A 481 3.06 2.36 18.50
N LEU A 482 3.70 3.51 18.74
CA LEU A 482 3.39 4.75 18.05
C LEU A 482 4.33 4.89 16.85
N TYR A 483 3.77 4.95 15.66
CA TYR A 483 4.55 5.11 14.42
C TYR A 483 4.41 6.53 13.88
N ASP A 484 5.54 7.08 13.45
CA ASP A 484 5.61 8.37 12.77
C ASP A 484 6.21 8.16 11.37
N ASN A 485 6.47 9.23 10.63
CA ASN A 485 7.15 9.18 9.34
C ASN A 485 8.54 8.56 9.50
N LEU A 486 8.88 7.64 8.61
CA LEU A 486 10.20 6.99 8.65
C LEU A 486 11.33 7.99 8.34
N PHE A 487 11.04 9.03 7.57
CA PHE A 487 12.03 10.03 7.13
C PHE A 487 11.67 11.43 7.64
N THR A 488 12.70 12.15 8.10
CA THR A 488 12.55 13.55 8.53
C THR A 488 12.33 14.49 7.35
N GLN A 489 12.94 14.19 6.19
CA GLN A 489 12.90 15.05 5.01
C GLN A 489 11.73 14.70 4.11
N ALA A 490 11.14 15.73 3.49
CA ALA A 490 10.02 15.55 2.54
C ALA A 490 10.45 14.75 1.30
N ASP A 491 11.69 14.96 0.82
CA ASP A 491 12.28 14.17 -0.26
C ASP A 491 13.52 13.41 0.25
N PRO A 492 13.33 12.17 0.72
CA PRO A 492 14.46 11.37 1.20
C PRO A 492 15.40 10.92 0.09
N GLU A 493 15.01 11.09 -1.18
CA GLU A 493 15.83 10.69 -2.33
C GLU A 493 16.83 11.76 -2.76
N ALA A 494 16.67 13.00 -2.24
CA ALA A 494 17.54 14.13 -2.57
C ALA A 494 18.93 14.07 -1.89
N GLY A 495 19.11 13.21 -0.87
CA GLY A 495 20.35 13.08 -0.12
C GLY A 495 20.74 11.64 0.19
N GLU A 496 21.53 11.47 1.23
CA GLU A 496 21.91 10.15 1.71
C GLU A 496 20.76 9.56 2.54
N LEU A 497 20.15 8.51 2.03
CA LEU A 497 18.92 7.92 2.55
C LEU A 497 19.00 7.62 4.06
N LEU A 498 20.09 7.03 4.51
CA LEU A 498 20.24 6.61 5.91
C LEU A 498 20.40 7.79 6.88
N GLU A 499 20.85 8.95 6.38
CA GLU A 499 20.96 10.17 7.20
C GLU A 499 19.61 10.87 7.38
N CYS A 500 18.63 10.55 6.54
CA CYS A 500 17.29 11.13 6.60
C CYS A 500 16.35 10.35 7.53
N ILE A 501 16.82 9.27 8.16
CA ILE A 501 15.98 8.43 9.03
C ILE A 501 15.54 9.23 10.26
N ASN A 502 14.25 9.13 10.58
CA ASN A 502 13.68 9.71 11.79
C ASN A 502 13.90 8.74 12.96
N PRO A 503 14.75 9.08 13.94
CA PRO A 503 15.00 8.19 15.08
C PRO A 503 13.76 7.96 15.93
N ASP A 504 12.81 8.89 15.90
CA ASP A 504 11.54 8.81 16.65
C ASP A 504 10.39 8.20 15.84
N SER A 505 10.72 7.57 14.70
CA SER A 505 9.71 6.96 13.82
C SER A 505 8.95 5.79 14.47
N LEU A 506 9.46 5.25 15.57
CA LEU A 506 8.80 4.21 16.37
C LEU A 506 9.05 4.47 17.87
N ASN A 507 7.96 4.67 18.61
CA ASN A 507 8.00 4.78 20.07
C ASN A 507 7.17 3.63 20.65
N VAL A 508 7.79 2.82 21.51
CA VAL A 508 7.14 1.65 22.14
C VAL A 508 6.77 1.99 23.58
N LEU A 509 5.48 1.90 23.89
CA LEU A 509 4.93 2.13 25.23
C LEU A 509 4.52 0.77 25.82
N GLU A 510 5.21 0.32 26.86
CA GLU A 510 5.08 -1.06 27.37
C GLU A 510 4.04 -1.23 28.48
N HIS A 511 3.59 -0.15 29.11
CA HIS A 511 2.78 -0.22 30.34
C HIS A 511 1.39 0.39 30.19
N CYS A 512 0.88 0.43 28.95
CA CYS A 512 -0.44 0.98 28.67
C CYS A 512 -1.56 0.12 29.25
N LYS A 513 -2.72 0.72 29.49
CA LYS A 513 -3.91 0.04 29.97
C LYS A 513 -5.04 0.19 28.94
N VAL A 514 -5.68 -0.92 28.59
CA VAL A 514 -6.82 -0.91 27.65
C VAL A 514 -8.03 -1.57 28.29
N GLU A 515 -9.21 -1.19 27.83
CA GLU A 515 -10.47 -1.75 28.35
C GLU A 515 -10.59 -3.25 28.04
N ALA A 516 -11.28 -3.98 28.89
CA ALA A 516 -11.40 -5.44 28.83
C ALA A 516 -12.00 -5.95 27.51
N SER A 517 -12.88 -5.17 26.88
CA SER A 517 -13.57 -5.56 25.62
C SER A 517 -12.61 -5.87 24.48
N VAL A 518 -11.39 -5.30 24.52
CA VAL A 518 -10.36 -5.55 23.49
C VAL A 518 -10.00 -7.05 23.39
N LYS A 519 -10.12 -7.78 24.48
CA LYS A 519 -9.83 -9.23 24.53
C LYS A 519 -10.73 -10.05 23.59
N GLU A 520 -11.94 -9.58 23.35
CA GLU A 520 -12.92 -10.26 22.53
C GLU A 520 -12.86 -9.92 21.03
N LEU A 521 -12.05 -8.90 20.68
CA LEU A 521 -11.94 -8.46 19.29
C LEU A 521 -11.10 -9.45 18.48
N ASP A 522 -11.50 -9.64 17.22
CA ASP A 522 -10.71 -10.42 16.27
C ASP A 522 -9.32 -9.76 16.07
N PRO A 523 -8.24 -10.55 15.98
CA PRO A 523 -6.88 -10.02 15.76
C PRO A 523 -6.71 -9.12 14.55
N THR A 524 -7.61 -9.18 13.58
CA THR A 524 -7.56 -8.33 12.39
C THR A 524 -8.49 -7.12 12.50
N HIS A 525 -9.17 -6.96 13.65
CA HIS A 525 -10.15 -5.90 13.85
C HIS A 525 -9.47 -4.53 13.97
N HIS A 526 -10.05 -3.55 13.30
CA HIS A 526 -9.64 -2.15 13.39
C HIS A 526 -10.47 -1.45 14.46
N PHE A 527 -9.83 -0.65 15.29
CA PHE A 527 -10.53 0.16 16.29
C PHE A 527 -9.81 1.49 16.50
N ASN A 528 -10.53 2.48 16.98
CA ASN A 528 -9.98 3.79 17.35
C ASN A 528 -9.84 3.87 18.87
N LEU A 529 -8.70 4.33 19.34
CA LEU A 529 -8.55 4.70 20.74
C LEU A 529 -9.23 6.06 20.95
N CYS A 530 -10.10 6.15 21.95
CA CYS A 530 -10.91 7.35 22.19
C CYS A 530 -10.06 8.62 22.25
N ASP A 531 -10.48 9.58 21.46
CA ASP A 531 -10.00 10.97 21.40
C ASP A 531 -8.62 11.18 20.79
N ARG A 532 -7.84 10.11 20.43
CA ARG A 532 -6.47 10.34 19.92
C ARG A 532 -6.04 9.39 18.84
N VAL A 533 -6.40 9.07 17.83
CA VAL A 533 -5.66 8.33 16.80
C VAL A 533 -6.30 7.01 16.37
N ILE A 534 -6.20 6.81 15.15
CA ILE A 534 -6.57 5.60 14.43
C ILE A 534 -5.62 4.48 14.81
N SER A 535 -6.17 3.42 15.33
CA SER A 535 -5.41 2.27 15.85
C SER A 535 -5.81 1.00 15.13
N VAL A 536 -4.83 0.18 14.89
CA VAL A 536 -5.06 -1.19 14.43
C VAL A 536 -4.48 -2.13 15.46
N LEU A 537 -5.27 -3.11 15.84
CA LEU A 537 -4.76 -4.20 16.66
C LEU A 537 -3.87 -5.08 15.77
N ILE A 538 -2.56 -4.93 15.93
CA ILE A 538 -1.65 -5.90 15.34
C ILE A 538 -1.40 -6.98 16.40
N LEU A 539 -2.18 -8.03 16.33
CA LEU A 539 -1.75 -9.25 16.95
C LEU A 539 -0.70 -9.87 16.01
N ARG A 540 0.56 -9.62 16.26
CA ARG A 540 1.54 -10.60 15.85
C ARG A 540 1.05 -11.91 16.46
N THR A 541 0.97 -12.96 15.69
CA THR A 541 0.74 -14.32 16.14
C THR A 541 1.69 -14.56 17.33
N VAL A 542 1.23 -14.24 18.50
CA VAL A 542 1.85 -14.73 19.71
C VAL A 542 1.61 -16.23 19.62
N ASN A 543 2.66 -17.01 19.58
CA ASN A 543 2.55 -18.45 19.70
C ASN A 543 1.55 -18.71 20.83
N LEU A 544 0.44 -19.35 20.51
CA LEU A 544 -0.58 -19.74 21.48
C LEU A 544 0.03 -20.42 22.73
N ASN A 545 1.19 -21.02 22.56
CA ASN A 545 1.95 -21.66 23.66
C ASN A 545 2.52 -20.68 24.71
N ILE A 546 2.81 -19.43 24.31
CA ILE A 546 3.28 -18.40 25.25
C ILE A 546 2.10 -17.82 26.06
N TRP A 547 0.92 -17.86 25.48
CA TRP A 547 -0.32 -17.39 26.10
C TRP A 547 -0.67 -18.21 27.37
N TYR A 548 -0.46 -19.53 27.30
CA TYR A 548 -0.77 -20.43 28.42
C TYR A 548 0.26 -20.40 29.54
N SER A 549 1.50 -19.98 29.28
CA SER A 549 2.57 -20.04 30.28
C SER A 549 2.68 -18.80 31.17
N THR A 550 2.26 -17.62 30.68
CA THR A 550 2.42 -16.35 31.44
C THR A 550 1.13 -15.73 31.94
N GLY A 551 -0.03 -16.17 31.44
CA GLY A 551 -1.33 -15.65 31.86
C GLY A 551 -1.57 -14.15 31.54
N ARG A 552 -0.73 -13.53 30.74
CA ARG A 552 -0.81 -12.11 30.39
C ARG A 552 -1.10 -11.91 28.90
N PHE A 553 -2.07 -11.06 28.64
CA PHE A 553 -2.45 -10.64 27.27
C PHE A 553 -1.60 -9.42 26.86
N HIS A 554 -0.96 -9.48 25.71
CA HIS A 554 -0.20 -8.34 25.18
C HIS A 554 -0.74 -7.85 23.85
N UNK A 555 -1.43 -6.93 23.67
CA UNK A 555 -1.90 -6.48 22.76
C UNK A 555 -1.01 -5.75 22.26
N LYS A 556 -0.53 -5.77 21.22
CA LYS A 556 0.32 -4.85 20.46
C LYS A 556 -0.56 -3.97 19.58
N ILE A 557 -0.67 -2.77 19.96
CA ILE A 557 -1.50 -1.78 19.29
C ILE A 557 -0.60 -0.83 18.50
N VAL A 558 -0.97 -0.52 17.25
CA VAL A 558 -0.22 0.40 16.39
C VAL A 558 -0.95 1.73 16.30
N LEU A 559 -0.29 2.80 16.71
CA LEU A 559 -0.82 4.16 16.67
C LEU A 559 0.12 5.09 15.92
N ARG A 560 -0.40 6.20 15.42
CA ARG A 560 0.43 7.31 14.97
C ARG A 560 0.58 8.34 16.09
N LYS A 561 1.78 8.88 16.24
CA LYS A 561 2.07 10.03 17.09
C LYS A 561 1.54 11.29 16.38
N ASN A 562 0.53 11.99 16.98
CA ASN A 562 0.07 13.28 16.47
C ASN A 562 0.92 14.39 17.05
N UNK A 563 1.31 14.91 16.27
CA UNK A 563 1.92 16.04 16.68
C UNK A 563 1.14 17.01 17.07
#